data_184557a9356c425a15cbe31f69c03598
#
_entry.id   184557a9356c425a15cbe31f69c03598
#
_cell.length_a   1.000
_cell.length_b   1.000
_cell.length_c   1.000
_cell.angle_alpha   90.00
_cell.angle_beta   90.00
_cell.angle_gamma   90.00
#
_symmetry.space_group_name_H-M   'P 1'
#
loop_
_entity.id
_entity.type
_entity.pdbx_description
1 polymer ?
#
loop_
_entity_poly.entity_id
_entity_poly.type
_entity_poly.pdbx_seq_one_letter_code
_entity_poly.pdbx_strand_id
1 'polypeptide(L)'
;MYIIFGNDEVDTIKQKYTVLELDTIQIGEHEPRTAHCVLQAVPFDDIPVLEHLKTLHSNLITNYGRRGWKLCLQAIEQLQGKWGGELDSFYTELHTRIQQYQQEEPGSDWTPVIQK
;
A
#
# COMPACT_ATOMS: atom_id res chain seq x y z
N MET A 1 -7.03 -11.61 5.51
CA MET A 1 -6.10 -10.97 4.55
C MET A 1 -4.85 -11.82 4.39
N TYR A 2 -4.44 -12.07 3.17
CA TYR A 2 -3.21 -12.78 2.86
C TYR A 2 -2.20 -11.83 2.24
N ILE A 3 -0.92 -12.06 2.51
CA ILE A 3 0.17 -11.31 1.91
C ILE A 3 0.90 -12.22 0.94
N ILE A 4 1.10 -11.75 -0.29
CA ILE A 4 1.84 -12.50 -1.31
C ILE A 4 2.97 -11.64 -1.87
N PHE A 5 4.01 -12.32 -2.33
CA PHE A 5 5.16 -11.71 -2.99
C PHE A 5 5.31 -12.33 -4.37
N GLY A 6 5.52 -11.51 -5.36
CA GLY A 6 5.73 -11.96 -6.73
C GLY A 6 4.59 -11.58 -7.66
N ASN A 7 4.96 -11.17 -8.88
CA ASN A 7 4.01 -10.61 -9.83
C ASN A 7 3.17 -11.67 -10.52
N ASP A 8 3.72 -12.86 -10.73
CA ASP A 8 3.02 -13.95 -11.43
C ASP A 8 1.80 -14.42 -10.66
N GLU A 9 1.93 -14.52 -9.33
CA GLU A 9 0.83 -14.89 -8.45
C GLU A 9 -0.26 -13.83 -8.42
N VAL A 10 0.15 -12.55 -8.41
CA VAL A 10 -0.78 -11.42 -8.40
C VAL A 10 -1.69 -11.45 -9.63
N ASP A 11 -1.12 -11.66 -10.81
CA ASP A 11 -1.89 -11.66 -12.06
C ASP A 11 -2.96 -12.75 -12.10
N THR A 12 -2.69 -13.89 -11.47
CA THR A 12 -3.65 -14.99 -11.39
C THR A 12 -4.74 -14.70 -10.35
N ILE A 13 -4.33 -14.20 -9.20
CA ILE A 13 -5.24 -14.03 -8.04
C ILE A 13 -6.17 -12.84 -8.23
N LYS A 14 -5.70 -11.73 -8.83
CA LYS A 14 -6.52 -10.54 -8.96
C LYS A 14 -7.73 -10.71 -9.88
N GLN A 15 -7.81 -11.82 -10.61
CA GLN A 15 -8.99 -12.16 -11.39
C GLN A 15 -10.16 -12.58 -10.50
N LYS A 16 -9.89 -13.06 -9.30
CA LYS A 16 -10.90 -13.57 -8.36
C LYS A 16 -11.02 -12.73 -7.10
N TYR A 17 -9.96 -12.03 -6.71
CA TYR A 17 -9.89 -11.31 -5.45
C TYR A 17 -9.40 -9.88 -5.67
N THR A 18 -9.72 -9.01 -4.72
CA THR A 18 -9.12 -7.67 -4.70
C THR A 18 -7.69 -7.78 -4.18
N VAL A 19 -6.74 -7.30 -4.97
CA VAL A 19 -5.33 -7.30 -4.63
C VAL A 19 -4.83 -5.87 -4.58
N LEU A 20 -4.19 -5.49 -3.47
CA LEU A 20 -3.67 -4.14 -3.26
C LEU A 20 -2.17 -4.20 -3.02
N GLU A 21 -1.44 -3.27 -3.67
CA GLU A 21 -0.01 -3.13 -3.46
C GLU A 21 0.27 -2.52 -2.09
N LEU A 22 1.25 -3.06 -1.37
CA LEU A 22 1.68 -2.54 -0.07
C LEU A 22 3.10 -1.95 -0.18
N ASP A 23 4.07 -2.63 0.41
CA ASP A 23 5.46 -2.18 0.46
C ASP A 23 6.33 -3.01 -0.46
N THR A 24 7.45 -2.42 -0.91
CA THR A 24 8.53 -3.16 -1.56
C THR A 24 9.59 -3.44 -0.52
N ILE A 25 9.99 -4.71 -0.38
CA ILE A 25 10.88 -5.16 0.67
C ILE A 25 12.08 -5.87 0.03
N GLN A 26 13.27 -5.53 0.51
CA GLN A 26 14.51 -6.21 0.14
C GLN A 26 15.08 -6.92 1.37
N ILE A 27 15.29 -8.22 1.26
CA ILE A 27 15.85 -9.04 2.33
C ILE A 27 17.28 -9.42 1.95
N GLY A 28 18.28 -8.90 2.69
CA GLY A 28 19.68 -9.18 2.43
C GLY A 28 20.11 -8.78 1.03
N GLU A 29 20.70 -9.73 0.30
CA GLU A 29 21.19 -9.52 -1.07
C GLU A 29 20.17 -9.91 -2.13
N HIS A 30 18.98 -10.35 -1.73
CA HIS A 30 17.92 -10.70 -2.67
C HIS A 30 17.34 -9.45 -3.34
N GLU A 31 16.77 -9.65 -4.52
CA GLU A 31 16.10 -8.56 -5.25
C GLU A 31 14.88 -8.06 -4.47
N PRO A 32 14.59 -6.73 -4.54
CA PRO A 32 13.37 -6.21 -3.93
C PRO A 32 12.12 -6.88 -4.47
N ARG A 33 11.18 -7.17 -3.59
CA ARG A 33 9.89 -7.75 -3.94
C ARG A 33 8.77 -6.90 -3.38
N THR A 34 7.76 -6.68 -4.20
CA THR A 34 6.58 -5.94 -3.78
C THR A 34 5.62 -6.87 -3.06
N ALA A 35 5.23 -6.49 -1.85
CA ALA A 35 4.21 -7.19 -1.08
C ALA A 35 2.84 -6.70 -1.52
N HIS A 36 1.94 -7.64 -1.76
CA HIS A 36 0.54 -7.35 -2.08
C HIS A 36 -0.35 -8.02 -1.05
N CYS A 37 -1.44 -7.35 -0.67
CA CYS A 37 -2.45 -8.02 0.15
C CYS A 37 -3.61 -8.49 -0.71
N VAL A 38 -4.15 -9.66 -0.35
CA VAL A 38 -5.29 -10.26 -1.02
C VAL A 38 -6.48 -10.19 -0.07
N LEU A 39 -7.54 -9.51 -0.47
CA LEU A 39 -8.77 -9.40 0.29
C LEU A 39 -9.75 -10.45 -0.22
N GLN A 40 -10.08 -11.44 0.61
CA GLN A 40 -11.00 -12.51 0.22
C GLN A 40 -12.44 -12.06 0.18
N ALA A 41 -12.82 -11.16 1.07
CA ALA A 41 -14.18 -10.63 1.12
C ALA A 41 -14.09 -9.11 1.00
N VAL A 42 -14.68 -8.56 -0.06
CA VAL A 42 -14.79 -7.12 -0.22
C VAL A 42 -16.16 -6.71 0.30
N PRO A 43 -16.23 -5.87 1.35
CA PRO A 43 -17.52 -5.54 1.97
C PRO A 43 -18.34 -4.53 1.18
N PHE A 44 -18.05 -4.32 -0.09
CA PHE A 44 -18.71 -3.32 -0.92
C PHE A 44 -19.54 -4.02 -2.00
N ASP A 45 -20.85 -3.77 -1.98
CA ASP A 45 -21.74 -4.16 -3.08
C ASP A 45 -21.71 -3.13 -4.21
N ASP A 46 -21.13 -1.97 -3.96
CA ASP A 46 -21.08 -0.86 -4.89
C ASP A 46 -19.74 -0.85 -5.64
N ILE A 47 -19.76 -1.26 -6.89
CA ILE A 47 -18.56 -1.33 -7.74
C ILE A 47 -17.90 0.04 -7.94
N PRO A 48 -18.62 1.14 -8.19
CA PRO A 48 -17.98 2.46 -8.28
C PRO A 48 -17.23 2.88 -7.02
N VAL A 49 -17.76 2.58 -5.84
CA VAL A 49 -17.07 2.86 -4.57
C VAL A 49 -15.81 2.02 -4.45
N LEU A 50 -15.90 0.73 -4.79
CA LEU A 50 -14.74 -0.16 -4.76
C LEU A 50 -13.62 0.35 -5.69
N GLU A 51 -13.96 0.72 -6.92
CA GLU A 51 -12.99 1.22 -7.88
C GLU A 51 -12.37 2.54 -7.42
N HIS A 52 -13.15 3.42 -6.80
CA HIS A 52 -12.65 4.66 -6.23
C HIS A 52 -11.61 4.40 -5.14
N LEU A 53 -11.90 3.47 -4.23
CA LEU A 53 -10.98 3.13 -3.14
C LEU A 53 -9.70 2.46 -3.66
N LYS A 54 -9.81 1.61 -4.68
CA LYS A 54 -8.64 1.00 -5.31
C LYS A 54 -7.74 2.05 -5.95
N THR A 55 -8.34 3.01 -6.66
CA THR A 55 -7.61 4.12 -7.28
C THR A 55 -6.93 4.97 -6.21
N LEU A 56 -7.63 5.29 -5.12
CA LEU A 56 -7.10 6.09 -4.04
C LEU A 56 -5.91 5.39 -3.36
N HIS A 57 -6.01 4.09 -3.14
CA HIS A 57 -4.90 3.30 -2.59
C HIS A 57 -3.70 3.28 -3.53
N SER A 58 -3.93 3.07 -4.82
CA SER A 58 -2.87 3.08 -5.84
C SER A 58 -2.16 4.43 -5.88
N ASN A 59 -2.92 5.52 -5.80
CA ASN A 59 -2.35 6.87 -5.77
C ASN A 59 -1.53 7.10 -4.49
N LEU A 60 -1.96 6.55 -3.36
CA LEU A 60 -1.19 6.61 -2.12
C LEU A 60 0.20 5.99 -2.31
N ILE A 61 0.26 4.78 -2.87
CA ILE A 61 1.52 4.08 -3.09
C ILE A 61 2.42 4.86 -4.05
N THR A 62 1.85 5.38 -5.14
CA THR A 62 2.59 6.18 -6.12
C THR A 62 3.15 7.47 -5.49
N ASN A 63 2.33 8.18 -4.73
CA ASN A 63 2.76 9.42 -4.07
C ASN A 63 3.79 9.16 -2.98
N TYR A 64 3.71 8.03 -2.30
CA TYR A 64 4.71 7.63 -1.32
C TYR A 64 6.10 7.50 -1.98
N GLY A 65 6.17 6.83 -3.13
CA GLY A 65 7.42 6.72 -3.88
C GLY A 65 7.95 8.05 -4.41
N ARG A 66 7.07 9.03 -4.59
CA ARG A 66 7.44 10.38 -5.08
C ARG A 66 7.64 11.39 -3.95
N ARG A 67 7.57 10.95 -2.69
CA ARG A 67 7.67 11.80 -1.51
C ARG A 67 6.56 12.85 -1.40
N GLY A 68 5.40 12.58 -1.96
CA GLY A 68 4.21 13.43 -1.82
C GLY A 68 3.54 13.23 -0.47
N TRP A 69 4.25 13.56 0.60
CA TRP A 69 3.83 13.21 1.97
C TRP A 69 2.45 13.75 2.32
N LYS A 70 2.17 14.99 1.99
CA LYS A 70 0.87 15.59 2.30
C LYS A 70 -0.28 14.88 1.60
N LEU A 71 -0.09 14.51 0.34
CA LEU A 71 -1.09 13.77 -0.43
C LEU A 71 -1.30 12.36 0.14
N CYS A 72 -0.21 11.74 0.60
CA CYS A 72 -0.28 10.43 1.25
C CYS A 72 -1.11 10.48 2.52
N LEU A 73 -0.89 11.48 3.37
CA LEU A 73 -1.64 11.61 4.62
C LEU A 73 -3.11 11.84 4.36
N GLN A 74 -3.46 12.63 3.35
CA GLN A 74 -4.86 12.86 2.97
C GLN A 74 -5.52 11.56 2.48
N ALA A 75 -4.80 10.76 1.68
CA ALA A 75 -5.32 9.49 1.20
C ALA A 75 -5.53 8.49 2.34
N ILE A 76 -4.59 8.42 3.29
CA ILE A 76 -4.69 7.53 4.44
C ILE A 76 -5.94 7.86 5.27
N GLU A 77 -6.22 9.13 5.50
CA GLU A 77 -7.43 9.54 6.25
C GLU A 77 -8.71 9.01 5.60
N GLN A 78 -8.76 9.01 4.26
CA GLN A 78 -9.93 8.55 3.53
C GLN A 78 -10.01 7.02 3.46
N LEU A 79 -8.87 6.34 3.50
CA LEU A 79 -8.79 4.89 3.35
C LEU A 79 -8.95 4.13 4.65
N GLN A 80 -8.65 4.76 5.78
CA GLN A 80 -8.71 4.10 7.08
C GLN A 80 -10.13 3.62 7.38
N GLY A 81 -10.26 2.37 7.80
CA GLY A 81 -11.54 1.72 8.08
C GLY A 81 -12.30 1.23 6.86
N LYS A 82 -11.86 1.55 5.65
CA LYS A 82 -12.64 1.29 4.43
C LYS A 82 -12.60 -0.15 3.93
N TRP A 83 -11.53 -0.88 4.21
CA TRP A 83 -11.37 -2.27 3.78
C TRP A 83 -11.78 -3.25 4.89
N GLY A 84 -12.87 -2.95 5.60
CA GLY A 84 -13.29 -3.76 6.73
C GLY A 84 -12.29 -3.75 7.89
N GLY A 85 -11.42 -2.77 7.93
CA GLY A 85 -10.38 -2.65 8.95
C GLY A 85 -9.14 -3.50 8.71
N GLU A 86 -9.13 -4.34 7.68
CA GLU A 86 -8.00 -5.27 7.43
C GLU A 86 -6.70 -4.57 7.10
N LEU A 87 -6.75 -3.34 6.56
CA LEU A 87 -5.58 -2.57 6.19
C LEU A 87 -5.24 -1.45 7.17
N ASP A 88 -5.99 -1.31 8.26
CA ASP A 88 -5.81 -0.20 9.19
C ASP A 88 -4.41 -0.19 9.82
N SER A 89 -3.87 -1.33 10.17
CA SER A 89 -2.51 -1.39 10.75
C SER A 89 -1.45 -0.97 9.73
N PHE A 90 -1.60 -1.34 8.46
CA PHE A 90 -0.70 -0.89 7.40
C PHE A 90 -0.76 0.63 7.24
N TYR A 91 -1.98 1.19 7.18
CA TYR A 91 -2.15 2.65 7.03
C TYR A 91 -1.60 3.41 8.24
N THR A 92 -1.81 2.90 9.45
CA THR A 92 -1.28 3.52 10.67
C THR A 92 0.25 3.53 10.68
N GLU A 93 0.86 2.41 10.31
CA GLU A 93 2.33 2.32 10.22
C GLU A 93 2.87 3.28 9.17
N LEU A 94 2.25 3.31 7.99
CA LEU A 94 2.67 4.20 6.91
C LEU A 94 2.52 5.67 7.30
N HIS A 95 1.42 6.02 7.98
CA HIS A 95 1.18 7.36 8.50
C HIS A 95 2.30 7.80 9.45
N THR A 96 2.67 6.95 10.39
CA THR A 96 3.76 7.23 11.34
C THR A 96 5.08 7.42 10.62
N ARG A 97 5.38 6.56 9.65
CA ARG A 97 6.60 6.62 8.85
C ARG A 97 6.67 7.94 8.08
N ILE A 98 5.57 8.34 7.45
CA ILE A 98 5.50 9.59 6.67
C ILE A 98 5.68 10.81 7.57
N GLN A 99 5.11 10.81 8.77
CA GLN A 99 5.29 11.91 9.73
C GLN A 99 6.76 12.06 10.10
N GLN A 100 7.49 10.98 10.25
CA GLN A 100 8.93 11.01 10.49
C GLN A 100 9.68 11.63 9.32
N TYR A 101 9.32 11.28 8.09
CA TYR A 101 9.93 11.84 6.89
C TYR A 101 9.63 13.33 6.72
N GLN A 102 8.49 13.81 7.18
CA GLN A 102 8.18 15.25 7.15
C GLN A 102 9.03 16.04 8.12
N GLN A 103 9.39 15.45 9.25
CA GLN A 103 10.26 16.07 10.25
C GLN A 103 11.73 15.98 9.85
N GLU A 104 12.12 14.88 9.25
CA GLU A 104 13.49 14.57 8.87
C GLU A 104 13.49 14.01 7.45
N GLU A 105 13.57 14.92 6.48
CA GLU A 105 13.50 14.56 5.07
C GLU A 105 14.57 13.54 4.70
N PRO A 106 14.21 12.40 4.06
CA PRO A 106 15.20 11.41 3.68
C PRO A 106 16.15 11.94 2.61
N GLY A 107 17.36 11.39 2.57
CA GLY A 107 18.38 11.77 1.63
C GLY A 107 18.01 11.50 0.18
N SER A 108 18.82 12.02 -0.75
CA SER A 108 18.54 11.90 -2.19
C SER A 108 18.57 10.45 -2.70
N ASP A 109 19.23 9.56 -1.98
CA ASP A 109 19.33 8.15 -2.31
C ASP A 109 18.19 7.30 -1.72
N TRP A 110 17.21 7.94 -1.04
CA TRP A 110 16.09 7.23 -0.47
C TRP A 110 15.21 6.60 -1.56
N THR A 111 14.75 5.39 -1.30
CA THR A 111 13.76 4.70 -2.10
C THR A 111 12.65 4.17 -1.20
N PRO A 112 11.45 3.87 -1.72
CA PRO A 112 10.37 3.29 -0.90
C PRO A 112 10.62 1.84 -0.50
N VAL A 113 11.74 1.25 -0.89
CA VAL A 113 12.10 -0.13 -0.58
C VAL A 113 12.50 -0.24 0.89
N ILE A 114 11.86 -1.15 1.61
CA ILE A 114 12.21 -1.47 2.99
C ILE A 114 13.27 -2.56 2.97
N GLN A 115 14.40 -2.32 3.62
CA GLN A 115 15.47 -3.31 3.74
C GLN A 115 15.33 -4.05 5.06
N LYS A 116 15.36 -5.36 4.97
CA LYS A 116 15.23 -6.25 6.12
C LYS A 116 16.49 -7.09 6.32
#